data_08ea8c486baac812289419685fc26944
#
_entry.id   08ea8c486baac812289419685fc26944
#
_cell.length_a   1.000
_cell.length_b   1.000
_cell.length_c   1.000
_cell.angle_alpha   90.00
_cell.angle_beta   90.00
_cell.angle_gamma   90.00
#
_symmetry.space_group_name_H-M   'P 1'
#
loop_
_entity.id
_entity.type
_entity.pdbx_description
1 polymer ?
#
loop_
_entity_poly.entity_id
_entity_poly.type
_entity_poly.pdbx_seq_one_letter_code
_entity_poly.pdbx_strand_id
1 'polypeptide(L)'
;MGEADQVAVLDTGSTDGTVRRLRERGAYVRQQEISPWRFDTARNLSLVLVPEDADICVCTDLDEVFHPGWRRALEAAWKSGAGQASYRYTWSFEADGREGVVFWQEKIHARRGYRWVHPVHEVLRWTGEGRPGPMVMAEGVQLDHHPDPTKSRGQYLSLLELSVAEEPEDDRNVHYLGREYLYRGRWEDCIHTLKHHLEMPTARWRDERCASMRYLSRAYASLGNRQEAWVWGIRAAAEAPYLREPYLELAQLLYGQETWDGVLYFTGEALKILQRPRTYISESYAWGSLPHDLRAVAFYHTGRLRQALEEAERALALEPSDQRLRDNVEVLRKLAGS
;
A
#
# COMPACT_ATOMS: atom_id res chain seq x y z
N MET A 1 -4.79 14.32 19.94
CA MET A 1 -5.32 14.09 21.31
C MET A 1 -6.52 14.99 21.65
N GLY A 2 -6.62 16.19 21.12
CA GLY A 2 -7.64 17.18 21.56
C GLY A 2 -9.10 16.86 21.27
N GLU A 3 -9.40 15.83 20.46
CA GLU A 3 -10.79 15.48 20.13
C GLU A 3 -11.24 14.13 20.72
N ALA A 4 -10.33 13.31 21.27
CA ALA A 4 -10.68 12.06 21.93
C ALA A 4 -11.01 12.31 23.42
N ASP A 5 -11.98 11.58 23.97
CA ASP A 5 -12.30 11.65 25.41
C ASP A 5 -11.16 11.10 26.25
N GLN A 6 -10.52 10.03 25.78
CA GLN A 6 -9.37 9.41 26.41
C GLN A 6 -8.39 8.89 25.36
N VAL A 7 -7.11 8.98 25.70
CA VAL A 7 -6.02 8.39 24.90
C VAL A 7 -5.28 7.37 25.77
N ALA A 8 -5.31 6.11 25.37
CA ALA A 8 -4.60 5.02 26.02
C ALA A 8 -3.47 4.53 25.10
N VAL A 9 -2.27 4.40 25.65
CA VAL A 9 -1.06 3.99 24.92
C VAL A 9 -0.39 2.83 25.64
N LEU A 10 -0.11 1.77 24.90
CA LEU A 10 0.80 0.72 25.33
C LEU A 10 2.20 1.04 24.77
N ASP A 11 3.10 1.40 25.64
CA ASP A 11 4.52 1.56 25.29
C ASP A 11 5.23 0.21 25.42
N THR A 12 5.87 -0.22 24.34
CA THR A 12 6.46 -1.56 24.23
C THR A 12 7.98 -1.58 24.43
N GLY A 13 8.54 -0.53 24.99
CA GLY A 13 9.95 -0.49 25.35
C GLY A 13 10.69 0.76 24.86
N SER A 14 10.03 1.92 24.76
CA SER A 14 10.70 3.18 24.43
C SER A 14 11.76 3.54 25.46
N THR A 15 12.96 3.84 25.02
CA THR A 15 14.11 4.24 25.85
C THR A 15 14.39 5.74 25.81
N ASP A 16 13.63 6.48 25.01
CA ASP A 16 13.70 7.93 24.87
C ASP A 16 12.68 8.68 25.74
N GLY A 17 12.41 9.93 25.47
CA GLY A 17 11.43 10.74 26.20
C GLY A 17 9.95 10.47 25.85
N THR A 18 9.61 9.46 25.05
CA THR A 18 8.26 9.20 24.52
C THR A 18 7.22 9.04 25.64
N VAL A 19 7.45 8.16 26.59
CA VAL A 19 6.52 7.90 27.71
C VAL A 19 6.23 9.17 28.51
N ARG A 20 7.27 9.95 28.84
CA ARG A 20 7.12 11.21 29.58
C ARG A 20 6.27 12.21 28.77
N ARG A 21 6.58 12.42 27.49
CA ARG A 21 5.84 13.35 26.62
C ARG A 21 4.38 12.98 26.45
N LEU A 22 4.06 11.67 26.36
CA LEU A 22 2.69 11.19 26.26
C LEU A 22 1.90 11.48 27.54
N ARG A 23 2.49 11.20 28.72
CA ARG A 23 1.87 11.50 30.01
C ARG A 23 1.67 12.99 30.25
N GLU A 24 2.63 13.82 29.88
CA GLU A 24 2.53 15.29 29.97
C GLU A 24 1.38 15.85 29.11
N ARG A 25 0.99 15.11 28.05
CA ARG A 25 -0.16 15.42 27.18
C ARG A 25 -1.47 14.78 27.62
N GLY A 26 -1.50 14.13 28.77
CA GLY A 26 -2.70 13.53 29.36
C GLY A 26 -3.02 12.12 28.87
N ALA A 27 -2.13 11.44 28.13
CA ALA A 27 -2.36 10.05 27.78
C ALA A 27 -2.18 9.12 28.99
N TYR A 28 -3.05 8.11 29.10
CA TYR A 28 -2.82 6.97 29.96
C TYR A 28 -1.78 6.05 29.31
N VAL A 29 -0.62 5.90 29.92
CA VAL A 29 0.48 5.12 29.34
C VAL A 29 0.83 3.95 30.28
N ARG A 30 0.69 2.74 29.75
CA ARG A 30 1.22 1.50 30.32
C ARG A 30 2.46 1.06 29.55
N GLN A 31 3.50 0.66 30.28
CA GLN A 31 4.71 0.10 29.69
C GLN A 31 4.70 -1.42 29.86
N GLN A 32 4.92 -2.16 28.79
CA GLN A 32 4.99 -3.61 28.81
C GLN A 32 5.75 -4.12 27.58
N GLU A 33 6.85 -4.81 27.80
CA GLU A 33 7.56 -5.52 26.74
C GLU A 33 6.75 -6.71 26.21
N ILE A 34 6.90 -7.00 24.91
CA ILE A 34 6.25 -8.11 24.22
C ILE A 34 7.34 -8.97 23.60
N SER A 35 7.44 -10.21 24.05
CA SER A 35 8.40 -11.19 23.53
C SER A 35 7.74 -12.58 23.43
N PRO A 36 7.79 -13.24 22.26
CA PRO A 36 8.24 -12.69 20.99
C PRO A 36 7.32 -11.56 20.49
N TRP A 37 7.87 -10.65 19.68
CA TRP A 37 7.11 -9.52 19.15
C TRP A 37 6.00 -9.98 18.20
N ARG A 38 4.79 -9.40 18.39
CA ARG A 38 3.63 -9.56 17.52
C ARG A 38 2.80 -8.27 17.57
N PHE A 39 2.39 -7.76 16.40
CA PHE A 39 1.58 -6.55 16.32
C PHE A 39 0.16 -6.76 16.87
N ASP A 40 -0.50 -7.88 16.55
CA ASP A 40 -1.82 -8.22 17.07
C ASP A 40 -1.84 -8.29 18.63
N THR A 41 -0.80 -8.86 19.22
CA THR A 41 -0.65 -8.91 20.68
C THR A 41 -0.52 -7.51 21.26
N ALA A 42 0.31 -6.64 20.69
CA ALA A 42 0.46 -5.26 21.12
C ALA A 42 -0.87 -4.50 21.05
N ARG A 43 -1.59 -4.61 19.92
CA ARG A 43 -2.89 -3.95 19.76
C ARG A 43 -3.95 -4.49 20.72
N ASN A 44 -4.01 -5.81 20.93
CA ASN A 44 -4.95 -6.39 21.89
C ASN A 44 -4.67 -5.97 23.33
N LEU A 45 -3.39 -5.89 23.73
CA LEU A 45 -2.99 -5.38 25.04
C LEU A 45 -3.29 -3.87 25.19
N SER A 46 -3.12 -3.08 24.13
CA SER A 46 -3.52 -1.67 24.16
C SER A 46 -5.04 -1.50 24.26
N LEU A 47 -5.81 -2.38 23.59
CA LEU A 47 -7.27 -2.36 23.65
C LEU A 47 -7.79 -2.65 25.08
N VAL A 48 -7.10 -3.46 25.88
CA VAL A 48 -7.45 -3.70 27.29
C VAL A 48 -7.35 -2.43 28.14
N LEU A 49 -6.55 -1.45 27.73
CA LEU A 49 -6.40 -0.17 28.44
C LEU A 49 -7.57 0.79 28.22
N VAL A 50 -8.39 0.55 27.19
CA VAL A 50 -9.56 1.36 26.89
C VAL A 50 -10.69 1.02 27.89
N PRO A 51 -11.35 2.01 28.50
CA PRO A 51 -12.45 1.76 29.44
C PRO A 51 -13.55 0.87 28.87
N GLU A 52 -14.21 0.11 29.74
CA GLU A 52 -15.28 -0.79 29.33
C GLU A 52 -16.54 -0.07 28.87
N ASP A 53 -16.75 1.16 29.32
CA ASP A 53 -17.86 2.04 29.00
C ASP A 53 -17.61 2.92 27.74
N ALA A 54 -16.45 2.77 27.09
CA ALA A 54 -16.21 3.41 25.80
C ALA A 54 -17.12 2.82 24.71
N ASP A 55 -17.70 3.68 23.89
CA ASP A 55 -18.54 3.26 22.76
C ASP A 55 -17.71 2.87 21.55
N ILE A 56 -16.71 3.70 21.21
CA ILE A 56 -15.91 3.62 19.98
C ILE A 56 -14.42 3.61 20.32
N CYS A 57 -13.71 2.65 19.78
CA CYS A 57 -12.25 2.59 19.77
C CYS A 57 -11.70 3.08 18.44
N VAL A 58 -10.79 4.04 18.51
CA VAL A 58 -10.08 4.59 17.37
C VAL A 58 -8.61 4.20 17.50
N CYS A 59 -8.16 3.24 16.70
CA CYS A 59 -6.79 2.74 16.75
C CYS A 59 -5.90 3.49 15.78
N THR A 60 -4.79 4.03 16.28
CA THR A 60 -3.77 4.73 15.47
C THR A 60 -2.37 4.33 15.89
N ASP A 61 -1.41 4.56 15.00
CA ASP A 61 0.01 4.52 15.29
C ASP A 61 0.53 5.95 15.58
N LEU A 62 1.72 6.08 16.18
CA LEU A 62 2.24 7.41 16.57
C LEU A 62 2.66 8.27 15.37
N ASP A 63 2.81 7.67 14.22
CA ASP A 63 3.11 8.31 12.94
C ASP A 63 1.85 8.56 12.07
N GLU A 64 0.67 8.45 12.69
CA GLU A 64 -0.62 8.70 12.05
C GLU A 64 -1.30 9.94 12.65
N VAL A 65 -1.81 10.84 11.81
CA VAL A 65 -2.40 12.12 12.23
C VAL A 65 -3.78 12.30 11.60
N PHE A 66 -4.80 12.42 12.43
CA PHE A 66 -6.15 12.77 11.97
C PHE A 66 -6.26 14.24 11.60
N HIS A 67 -7.01 14.52 10.55
CA HIS A 67 -7.43 15.90 10.23
C HIS A 67 -8.39 16.45 11.30
N PRO A 68 -8.31 17.76 11.61
CA PRO A 68 -9.20 18.38 12.59
C PRO A 68 -10.68 18.18 12.26
N GLY A 69 -11.50 17.96 13.28
CA GLY A 69 -12.95 17.69 13.14
C GLY A 69 -13.29 16.23 12.90
N TRP A 70 -12.31 15.33 12.93
CA TRP A 70 -12.52 13.90 12.70
C TRP A 70 -13.54 13.28 13.65
N ARG A 71 -13.54 13.69 14.93
CA ARG A 71 -14.49 13.18 15.92
C ARG A 71 -15.93 13.49 15.52
N ARG A 72 -16.20 14.75 15.21
CA ARG A 72 -17.55 15.18 14.78
C ARG A 72 -18.02 14.45 13.54
N ALA A 73 -17.11 14.25 12.59
CA ALA A 73 -17.40 13.51 11.37
C ALA A 73 -17.68 12.02 11.65
N LEU A 74 -16.91 11.41 12.57
CA LEU A 74 -17.12 10.04 13.00
C LEU A 74 -18.48 9.88 13.74
N GLU A 75 -18.79 10.74 14.71
CA GLU A 75 -20.05 10.71 15.44
C GLU A 75 -21.27 10.89 14.50
N ALA A 76 -21.16 11.74 13.50
CA ALA A 76 -22.21 11.91 12.48
C ALA A 76 -22.43 10.66 11.61
N ALA A 77 -21.36 9.90 11.33
CA ALA A 77 -21.41 8.66 10.55
C ALA A 77 -21.80 7.44 11.41
N TRP A 78 -21.43 7.43 12.69
CA TRP A 78 -21.63 6.31 13.61
C TRP A 78 -23.10 6.20 14.03
N LYS A 79 -23.79 5.23 13.46
CA LYS A 79 -25.19 4.95 13.77
C LYS A 79 -25.31 3.94 14.90
N SER A 80 -26.42 3.97 15.62
CA SER A 80 -26.72 2.97 16.66
C SER A 80 -26.57 1.55 16.11
N GLY A 81 -25.79 0.73 16.81
CA GLY A 81 -25.48 -0.63 16.44
C GLY A 81 -24.36 -0.79 15.41
N ALA A 82 -23.71 0.29 14.97
CA ALA A 82 -22.51 0.19 14.13
C ALA A 82 -21.41 -0.61 14.80
N GLY A 83 -20.73 -1.44 14.03
CA GLY A 83 -19.64 -2.28 14.52
C GLY A 83 -18.26 -1.72 14.17
N GLN A 84 -18.11 -1.20 12.96
CA GLN A 84 -16.85 -0.64 12.46
C GLN A 84 -17.12 0.61 11.61
N ALA A 85 -16.10 1.43 11.41
CA ALA A 85 -16.10 2.51 10.45
C ALA A 85 -14.92 2.40 9.50
N SER A 86 -15.21 2.60 8.22
CA SER A 86 -14.23 2.76 7.16
C SER A 86 -14.02 4.25 6.90
N TYR A 87 -12.77 4.70 6.83
CA TYR A 87 -12.38 6.10 6.70
C TYR A 87 -11.24 6.27 5.70
N ARG A 88 -11.06 7.50 5.22
CA ARG A 88 -10.04 7.85 4.24
C ARG A 88 -8.66 7.86 4.90
N TYR A 89 -7.72 7.13 4.30
CA TYR A 89 -6.36 6.99 4.80
C TYR A 89 -5.34 7.33 3.70
N THR A 90 -4.53 8.35 3.95
CA THR A 90 -3.41 8.72 3.08
C THR A 90 -2.16 8.01 3.58
N TRP A 91 -1.79 6.93 2.88
CA TRP A 91 -0.63 6.10 3.23
C TRP A 91 0.70 6.76 2.92
N SER A 92 0.77 7.51 1.82
CA SER A 92 2.00 8.17 1.37
C SER A 92 1.71 9.49 0.69
N PHE A 93 2.74 10.34 0.66
CA PHE A 93 2.74 11.58 -0.09
C PHE A 93 3.81 11.52 -1.16
N GLU A 94 3.57 12.19 -2.29
CA GLU A 94 4.54 12.41 -3.35
C GLU A 94 5.55 13.49 -2.90
N ALA A 95 6.68 13.61 -3.60
CA ALA A 95 7.75 14.56 -3.25
C ALA A 95 7.30 16.03 -3.25
N ASP A 96 6.23 16.36 -3.97
CA ASP A 96 5.63 17.69 -4.03
C ASP A 96 4.53 17.94 -2.99
N GLY A 97 4.32 16.98 -2.09
CA GLY A 97 3.32 17.04 -1.02
C GLY A 97 1.91 16.64 -1.43
N ARG A 98 1.67 16.27 -2.69
CA ARG A 98 0.39 15.67 -3.10
C ARG A 98 0.23 14.28 -2.50
N GLU A 99 -1.02 13.88 -2.29
CA GLU A 99 -1.34 12.53 -1.84
C GLU A 99 -0.90 11.48 -2.86
N GLY A 100 -0.17 10.50 -2.40
CA GLY A 100 0.29 9.35 -3.18
C GLY A 100 -0.71 8.20 -3.12
N VAL A 101 -0.47 7.21 -2.29
CA VAL A 101 -1.36 6.06 -2.10
C VAL A 101 -2.45 6.41 -1.09
N VAL A 102 -3.71 6.31 -1.50
CA VAL A 102 -4.88 6.58 -0.67
C VAL A 102 -5.84 5.40 -0.76
N PHE A 103 -6.33 4.93 0.38
CA PHE A 103 -7.32 3.87 0.45
C PHE A 103 -8.25 4.03 1.67
N TRP A 104 -9.25 3.16 1.79
CA TRP A 104 -10.13 3.11 2.94
C TRP A 104 -9.54 2.20 4.00
N GLN A 105 -9.49 2.68 5.25
CA GLN A 105 -8.92 1.97 6.39
C GLN A 105 -10.01 1.70 7.44
N GLU A 106 -9.88 0.60 8.18
CA GLU A 106 -10.93 0.05 9.05
C GLU A 106 -10.42 -0.19 10.47
N LYS A 107 -9.63 0.76 11.03
CA LYS A 107 -9.08 0.68 12.39
C LYS A 107 -10.00 1.30 13.46
N ILE A 108 -11.25 1.66 13.13
CA ILE A 108 -12.25 2.21 14.04
C ILE A 108 -13.33 1.16 14.26
N HIS A 109 -13.63 0.85 15.54
CA HIS A 109 -14.57 -0.22 15.87
C HIS A 109 -15.28 0.00 17.21
N ALA A 110 -16.42 -0.68 17.40
CA ALA A 110 -17.09 -0.74 18.70
C ALA A 110 -16.16 -1.36 19.77
N ARG A 111 -16.26 -0.90 21.01
CA ARG A 111 -15.37 -1.35 22.10
C ARG A 111 -15.38 -2.85 22.31
N ARG A 112 -16.50 -3.53 22.08
CA ARG A 112 -16.70 -4.94 22.38
C ARG A 112 -16.82 -5.78 21.12
N GLY A 113 -16.42 -7.06 21.23
CA GLY A 113 -16.60 -8.08 20.19
C GLY A 113 -15.53 -8.09 19.10
N TYR A 114 -14.55 -7.20 19.13
CA TYR A 114 -13.46 -7.16 18.17
C TYR A 114 -12.12 -7.54 18.79
N ARG A 115 -11.30 -8.20 18.01
CA ARG A 115 -9.93 -8.57 18.35
C ARG A 115 -9.02 -8.38 17.13
N TRP A 116 -7.81 -7.93 17.38
CA TRP A 116 -6.75 -7.91 16.38
C TRP A 116 -6.18 -9.31 16.20
N VAL A 117 -5.98 -9.70 14.95
CA VAL A 117 -5.40 -10.98 14.56
C VAL A 117 -4.28 -10.75 13.55
N HIS A 118 -3.41 -11.74 13.39
CA HIS A 118 -2.18 -11.79 12.60
C HIS A 118 -0.99 -11.09 13.25
N PRO A 119 0.16 -11.78 13.30
CA PRO A 119 1.41 -11.26 13.86
C PRO A 119 1.91 -9.98 13.22
N VAL A 120 1.59 -9.78 11.94
CA VAL A 120 1.90 -8.57 11.14
C VAL A 120 0.80 -8.35 10.11
N HIS A 121 0.64 -7.12 9.64
CA HIS A 121 -0.50 -6.69 8.81
C HIS A 121 -1.84 -7.03 9.47
N GLU A 122 -1.88 -6.84 10.77
CA GLU A 122 -2.99 -7.18 11.64
C GLU A 122 -4.30 -6.50 11.23
N VAL A 123 -5.38 -7.23 11.37
CA VAL A 123 -6.74 -6.79 11.06
C VAL A 123 -7.67 -7.04 12.24
N LEU A 124 -8.76 -6.28 12.29
CA LEU A 124 -9.84 -6.52 13.24
C LEU A 124 -10.70 -7.69 12.78
N ARG A 125 -10.92 -8.65 13.69
CA ARG A 125 -11.82 -9.78 13.50
C ARG A 125 -12.92 -9.73 14.55
N TRP A 126 -14.17 -9.97 14.12
CA TRP A 126 -15.27 -10.17 15.04
C TRP A 126 -15.14 -11.50 15.77
N THR A 127 -15.18 -11.45 17.08
CA THR A 127 -15.11 -12.62 17.98
C THR A 127 -16.24 -12.64 19.00
N GLY A 128 -17.18 -11.69 18.90
CA GLY A 128 -18.34 -11.60 19.77
C GLY A 128 -19.44 -12.60 19.40
N GLU A 129 -20.49 -12.63 20.18
CA GLU A 129 -21.65 -13.45 19.88
C GLU A 129 -22.50 -12.85 18.75
N GLY A 130 -23.12 -13.71 17.95
CA GLY A 130 -23.96 -13.31 16.82
C GLY A 130 -23.18 -12.68 15.65
N ARG A 131 -23.80 -11.73 14.97
CA ARG A 131 -23.20 -10.99 13.84
C ARG A 131 -22.62 -9.66 14.30
N PRO A 132 -21.51 -9.20 13.71
CA PRO A 132 -21.03 -7.85 13.95
C PRO A 132 -22.07 -6.82 13.50
N GLY A 133 -22.04 -5.65 14.16
CA GLY A 133 -22.77 -4.48 13.68
C GLY A 133 -22.27 -4.07 12.29
N PRO A 134 -23.09 -3.32 11.53
CA PRO A 134 -22.71 -2.90 10.18
C PRO A 134 -21.49 -1.99 10.20
N MET A 135 -20.70 -2.06 9.12
CA MET A 135 -19.66 -1.09 8.84
C MET A 135 -20.29 0.19 8.28
N VAL A 136 -19.88 1.33 8.80
CA VAL A 136 -20.30 2.65 8.32
C VAL A 136 -19.16 3.33 7.56
N MET A 137 -19.52 4.11 6.54
CA MET A 137 -18.57 4.95 5.81
C MET A 137 -18.47 6.31 6.48
N ALA A 138 -17.32 6.59 7.07
CA ALA A 138 -17.02 7.87 7.71
C ALA A 138 -16.25 8.78 6.74
N GLU A 139 -16.90 9.21 5.66
CA GLU A 139 -16.29 9.98 4.55
C GLU A 139 -15.60 11.27 4.99
N GLY A 140 -16.09 11.89 6.07
CA GLY A 140 -15.50 13.10 6.64
C GLY A 140 -14.30 12.85 7.56
N VAL A 141 -13.94 11.60 7.80
CA VAL A 141 -12.76 11.23 8.61
C VAL A 141 -11.59 10.97 7.68
N GLN A 142 -10.50 11.70 7.87
CA GLN A 142 -9.24 11.52 7.15
C GLN A 142 -8.08 11.40 8.13
N LEU A 143 -7.18 10.48 7.82
CA LEU A 143 -5.95 10.25 8.56
C LEU A 143 -4.76 10.19 7.60
N ASP A 144 -3.69 10.89 7.94
CA ASP A 144 -2.44 10.91 7.19
C ASP A 144 -1.36 10.13 7.93
N HIS A 145 -0.61 9.32 7.19
CA HIS A 145 0.52 8.56 7.70
C HIS A 145 1.84 9.24 7.33
N HIS A 146 2.68 9.46 8.35
CA HIS A 146 3.99 10.08 8.23
C HIS A 146 5.08 9.09 8.68
N PRO A 147 5.47 8.13 7.81
CA PRO A 147 6.34 7.03 8.20
C PRO A 147 7.73 7.53 8.62
N ASP A 148 8.27 6.93 9.67
CA ASP A 148 9.66 7.08 10.03
C ASP A 148 10.54 6.21 9.10
N PRO A 149 11.34 6.82 8.22
CA PRO A 149 12.17 6.08 7.26
C PRO A 149 13.30 5.29 7.94
N THR A 150 13.58 5.56 9.22
CA THR A 150 14.65 4.86 9.97
C THR A 150 14.19 3.55 10.59
N LYS A 151 12.88 3.27 10.64
CA LYS A 151 12.34 2.04 11.20
C LYS A 151 12.75 0.81 10.37
N SER A 152 13.40 -0.15 11.03
CA SER A 152 13.74 -1.44 10.40
C SER A 152 12.48 -2.30 10.19
N ARG A 153 12.37 -2.89 8.99
CA ARG A 153 11.36 -3.90 8.66
C ARG A 153 11.96 -5.33 8.70
N GLY A 154 13.11 -5.50 9.31
CA GLY A 154 13.86 -6.78 9.31
C GLY A 154 13.05 -7.97 9.80
N GLN A 155 12.17 -7.78 10.78
CA GLN A 155 11.33 -8.83 11.39
C GLN A 155 10.08 -9.21 10.58
N TYR A 156 9.72 -8.48 9.50
CA TYR A 156 8.45 -8.71 8.80
C TYR A 156 8.38 -10.08 8.15
N LEU A 157 9.47 -10.58 7.57
CA LEU A 157 9.47 -11.88 6.92
C LEU A 157 9.11 -13.01 7.89
N SER A 158 9.78 -13.10 9.04
CA SER A 158 9.48 -14.14 10.02
C SER A 158 8.07 -14.06 10.58
N LEU A 159 7.52 -12.85 10.73
CA LEU A 159 6.14 -12.65 11.18
C LEU A 159 5.13 -13.06 10.10
N LEU A 160 5.44 -12.85 8.82
CA LEU A 160 4.60 -13.31 7.71
C LEU A 160 4.65 -14.84 7.55
N GLU A 161 5.83 -15.44 7.67
CA GLU A 161 5.97 -16.90 7.71
C GLU A 161 5.15 -17.50 8.87
N LEU A 162 5.17 -16.86 10.04
CA LEU A 162 4.34 -17.25 11.18
C LEU A 162 2.85 -17.06 10.89
N SER A 163 2.44 -15.94 10.27
CA SER A 163 1.03 -15.69 9.92
C SER A 163 0.47 -16.77 9.02
N VAL A 164 1.21 -17.18 8.01
CA VAL A 164 0.79 -18.25 7.08
C VAL A 164 0.80 -19.61 7.77
N ALA A 165 1.76 -19.87 8.69
CA ALA A 165 1.79 -21.11 9.46
C ALA A 165 0.59 -21.24 10.43
N GLU A 166 0.16 -20.13 11.04
CA GLU A 166 -1.00 -20.09 11.95
C GLU A 166 -2.35 -20.17 11.20
N GLU A 167 -2.47 -19.50 10.06
CA GLU A 167 -3.69 -19.44 9.25
C GLU A 167 -3.37 -19.67 7.75
N PRO A 168 -3.11 -20.91 7.33
CA PRO A 168 -2.70 -21.23 5.95
C PRO A 168 -3.78 -20.96 4.89
N GLU A 169 -5.05 -20.85 5.30
CA GLU A 169 -6.18 -20.56 4.42
C GLU A 169 -6.46 -19.04 4.26
N ASP A 170 -5.68 -18.19 4.91
CA ASP A 170 -5.79 -16.73 4.77
C ASP A 170 -4.99 -16.27 3.54
N ASP A 171 -5.70 -16.01 2.44
CA ASP A 171 -5.12 -15.61 1.15
C ASP A 171 -4.35 -14.29 1.24
N ARG A 172 -4.82 -13.34 2.05
CA ARG A 172 -4.14 -12.06 2.26
C ARG A 172 -2.75 -12.24 2.88
N ASN A 173 -2.61 -13.11 3.88
CA ASN A 173 -1.31 -13.42 4.50
C ASN A 173 -0.37 -14.09 3.50
N VAL A 174 -0.89 -15.03 2.68
CA VAL A 174 -0.11 -15.70 1.63
C VAL A 174 0.35 -14.69 0.57
N HIS A 175 -0.52 -13.76 0.14
CA HIS A 175 -0.15 -12.67 -0.77
C HIS A 175 0.99 -11.81 -0.20
N TYR A 176 0.87 -11.35 1.05
CA TYR A 176 1.90 -10.52 1.68
C TYR A 176 3.23 -11.26 1.84
N LEU A 177 3.19 -12.55 2.19
CA LEU A 177 4.40 -13.38 2.29
C LEU A 177 5.11 -13.48 0.92
N GLY A 178 4.36 -13.77 -0.14
CA GLY A 178 4.92 -13.83 -1.49
C GLY A 178 5.53 -12.51 -1.94
N ARG A 179 4.89 -11.38 -1.62
CA ARG A 179 5.42 -10.04 -1.86
C ARG A 179 6.70 -9.77 -1.07
N GLU A 180 6.76 -10.17 0.19
CA GLU A 180 7.96 -9.98 1.02
C GLU A 180 9.13 -10.82 0.49
N TYR A 181 8.89 -12.05 0.02
CA TYR A 181 9.90 -12.85 -0.64
C TYR A 181 10.46 -12.16 -1.89
N LEU A 182 9.59 -11.53 -2.70
CA LEU A 182 10.03 -10.72 -3.85
C LEU A 182 10.99 -9.60 -3.41
N TYR A 183 10.63 -8.83 -2.39
CA TYR A 183 11.45 -7.71 -1.90
C TYR A 183 12.78 -8.15 -1.29
N ARG A 184 12.86 -9.40 -0.83
CA ARG A 184 14.10 -10.02 -0.31
C ARG A 184 14.93 -10.73 -1.38
N GLY A 185 14.51 -10.73 -2.64
CA GLY A 185 15.20 -11.45 -3.71
C GLY A 185 15.08 -12.98 -3.62
N ARG A 186 14.13 -13.48 -2.82
CA ARG A 186 13.83 -14.92 -2.70
C ARG A 186 12.85 -15.33 -3.79
N TRP A 187 13.34 -15.34 -5.04
CA TRP A 187 12.49 -15.45 -6.23
C TRP A 187 11.70 -16.75 -6.31
N GLU A 188 12.30 -17.89 -6.00
CA GLU A 188 11.67 -19.21 -6.02
C GLU A 188 10.57 -19.31 -4.97
N ASP A 189 10.84 -18.83 -3.75
CA ASP A 189 9.84 -18.80 -2.67
C ASP A 189 8.68 -17.87 -3.02
N CYS A 190 8.95 -16.71 -3.63
CA CYS A 190 7.93 -15.82 -4.15
C CYS A 190 7.04 -16.52 -5.18
N ILE A 191 7.64 -17.20 -6.15
CA ILE A 191 6.91 -17.92 -7.20
C ILE A 191 6.03 -19.01 -6.61
N HIS A 192 6.56 -19.83 -5.71
CA HIS A 192 5.81 -20.90 -5.07
C HIS A 192 4.61 -20.34 -4.29
N THR A 193 4.87 -19.36 -3.44
CA THR A 193 3.86 -18.77 -2.54
C THR A 193 2.76 -18.05 -3.33
N LEU A 194 3.10 -17.27 -4.35
CA LEU A 194 2.09 -16.52 -5.12
C LEU A 194 1.29 -17.40 -6.09
N LYS A 195 1.86 -18.49 -6.60
CA LYS A 195 1.08 -19.48 -7.34
C LYS A 195 0.04 -20.16 -6.43
N HIS A 196 0.45 -20.53 -5.22
CA HIS A 196 -0.48 -21.04 -4.22
C HIS A 196 -1.59 -20.03 -3.91
N HIS A 197 -1.25 -18.76 -3.64
CA HIS A 197 -2.24 -17.69 -3.44
C HIS A 197 -3.28 -17.65 -4.56
N LEU A 198 -2.86 -17.71 -5.82
CA LEU A 198 -3.77 -17.62 -6.97
C LEU A 198 -4.69 -18.85 -7.13
N GLU A 199 -4.34 -19.98 -6.53
CA GLU A 199 -5.13 -21.22 -6.50
C GLU A 199 -6.12 -21.28 -5.32
N MET A 200 -5.95 -20.42 -4.30
CA MET A 200 -6.81 -20.40 -3.12
C MET A 200 -8.24 -19.98 -3.47
N PRO A 201 -9.28 -20.69 -3.01
CA PRO A 201 -10.68 -20.35 -3.29
C PRO A 201 -11.11 -19.00 -2.69
N THR A 202 -10.43 -18.54 -1.65
CA THR A 202 -10.64 -17.27 -0.95
C THR A 202 -10.06 -16.10 -1.69
N ALA A 203 -8.98 -16.26 -2.47
CA ALA A 203 -8.29 -15.22 -3.23
C ALA A 203 -9.14 -14.72 -4.41
N ARG A 204 -10.16 -13.91 -4.12
CA ARG A 204 -11.15 -13.43 -5.11
C ARG A 204 -11.00 -11.97 -5.48
N TRP A 205 -10.24 -11.20 -4.72
CA TRP A 205 -10.05 -9.79 -5.00
C TRP A 205 -9.10 -9.60 -6.17
N ARG A 206 -9.65 -9.14 -7.30
CA ARG A 206 -8.94 -9.06 -8.58
C ARG A 206 -7.70 -8.18 -8.53
N ASP A 207 -7.71 -7.09 -7.77
CA ASP A 207 -6.56 -6.19 -7.66
C ASP A 207 -5.37 -6.89 -6.99
N GLU A 208 -5.63 -7.64 -5.91
CA GLU A 208 -4.60 -8.40 -5.19
C GLU A 208 -4.08 -9.59 -6.03
N ARG A 209 -4.99 -10.29 -6.73
CA ARG A 209 -4.60 -11.32 -7.71
C ARG A 209 -3.73 -10.77 -8.82
N CYS A 210 -4.10 -9.61 -9.36
CA CYS A 210 -3.31 -8.89 -10.35
C CYS A 210 -1.91 -8.54 -9.80
N ALA A 211 -1.83 -8.03 -8.57
CA ALA A 211 -0.54 -7.74 -7.92
C ALA A 211 0.30 -9.01 -7.76
N SER A 212 -0.29 -10.14 -7.34
CA SER A 212 0.41 -11.43 -7.26
C SER A 212 0.96 -11.87 -8.62
N MET A 213 0.17 -11.73 -9.70
CA MET A 213 0.62 -12.05 -11.06
C MET A 213 1.76 -11.13 -11.54
N ARG A 214 1.71 -9.85 -11.20
CA ARG A 214 2.78 -8.89 -11.47
C ARG A 214 4.07 -9.28 -10.72
N TYR A 215 3.96 -9.63 -9.45
CA TYR A 215 5.11 -10.08 -8.65
C TYR A 215 5.69 -11.38 -9.18
N LEU A 216 4.87 -12.31 -9.68
CA LEU A 216 5.34 -13.50 -10.40
C LEU A 216 6.12 -13.12 -11.67
N SER A 217 5.59 -12.18 -12.47
CA SER A 217 6.28 -11.65 -13.64
C SER A 217 7.66 -11.12 -13.31
N ARG A 218 7.77 -10.29 -12.25
CA ARG A 218 9.03 -9.72 -11.78
C ARG A 218 10.00 -10.79 -11.25
N ALA A 219 9.52 -11.77 -10.48
CA ALA A 219 10.35 -12.85 -9.97
C ALA A 219 10.93 -13.71 -11.11
N TYR A 220 10.11 -14.07 -12.10
CA TYR A 220 10.58 -14.80 -13.28
C TYR A 220 11.56 -13.99 -14.13
N ALA A 221 11.33 -12.68 -14.29
CA ALA A 221 12.27 -11.80 -14.98
C ALA A 221 13.63 -11.75 -14.28
N SER A 222 13.64 -11.69 -12.94
CA SER A 222 14.86 -11.71 -12.12
C SER A 222 15.63 -13.01 -12.24
N LEU A 223 14.94 -14.14 -12.47
CA LEU A 223 15.57 -15.44 -12.77
C LEU A 223 15.97 -15.61 -14.24
N GLY A 224 15.76 -14.60 -15.09
CA GLY A 224 16.05 -14.66 -16.53
C GLY A 224 15.02 -15.45 -17.35
N ASN A 225 13.95 -15.94 -16.74
CA ASN A 225 12.89 -16.65 -17.44
C ASN A 225 11.90 -15.66 -18.08
N ARG A 226 12.30 -15.11 -19.22
CA ARG A 226 11.55 -14.09 -19.96
C ARG A 226 10.17 -14.56 -20.42
N GLN A 227 10.04 -15.84 -20.78
CA GLN A 227 8.78 -16.40 -21.25
C GLN A 227 7.72 -16.40 -20.14
N GLU A 228 8.05 -16.94 -18.99
CA GLU A 228 7.13 -16.94 -17.84
C GLU A 228 6.84 -15.50 -17.34
N ALA A 229 7.85 -14.64 -17.31
CA ALA A 229 7.66 -13.23 -16.96
C ALA A 229 6.60 -12.58 -17.86
N TRP A 230 6.69 -12.80 -19.15
CA TRP A 230 5.72 -12.30 -20.12
C TRP A 230 4.32 -12.89 -19.90
N VAL A 231 4.21 -14.20 -19.75
CA VAL A 231 2.92 -14.89 -19.54
C VAL A 231 2.21 -14.33 -18.31
N TRP A 232 2.92 -14.18 -17.17
CA TRP A 232 2.34 -13.65 -15.96
C TRP A 232 2.00 -12.17 -16.05
N GLY A 233 2.80 -11.37 -16.73
CA GLY A 233 2.49 -9.97 -17.02
C GLY A 233 1.20 -9.79 -17.83
N ILE A 234 0.99 -10.59 -18.88
CA ILE A 234 -0.24 -10.58 -19.67
C ILE A 234 -1.45 -11.04 -18.86
N ARG A 235 -1.28 -12.09 -18.03
CA ARG A 235 -2.34 -12.52 -17.11
C ARG A 235 -2.73 -11.43 -16.12
N ALA A 236 -1.78 -10.69 -15.58
CA ALA A 236 -2.03 -9.56 -14.70
C ALA A 236 -2.85 -8.46 -15.40
N ALA A 237 -2.50 -8.09 -16.63
CA ALA A 237 -3.25 -7.12 -17.40
C ALA A 237 -4.68 -7.59 -17.74
N ALA A 238 -4.86 -8.88 -17.98
CA ALA A 238 -6.19 -9.49 -18.24
C ALA A 238 -7.03 -9.59 -16.94
N GLU A 239 -6.39 -9.86 -15.79
CA GLU A 239 -7.06 -9.97 -14.49
C GLU A 239 -7.66 -8.62 -14.08
N ALA A 240 -6.90 -7.51 -14.18
CA ALA A 240 -7.37 -6.18 -13.79
C ALA A 240 -7.03 -5.11 -14.86
N PRO A 241 -7.74 -5.10 -15.99
CA PRO A 241 -7.43 -4.21 -17.12
C PRO A 241 -7.69 -2.72 -16.83
N TYR A 242 -8.25 -2.40 -15.68
CA TYR A 242 -8.48 -1.04 -15.19
C TYR A 242 -7.34 -0.51 -14.30
N LEU A 243 -6.28 -1.28 -14.08
CA LEU A 243 -5.07 -0.87 -13.35
C LEU A 243 -3.97 -0.50 -14.36
N ARG A 244 -3.19 0.56 -14.08
CA ARG A 244 -2.05 0.97 -14.92
C ARG A 244 -0.83 0.08 -14.75
N GLU A 245 -0.62 -0.41 -13.54
CA GLU A 245 0.58 -1.11 -13.10
C GLU A 245 0.94 -2.30 -14.00
N PRO A 246 0.03 -3.23 -14.36
CA PRO A 246 0.40 -4.38 -15.18
C PRO A 246 0.86 -3.98 -16.60
N TYR A 247 0.28 -2.95 -17.18
CA TYR A 247 0.70 -2.45 -18.48
C TYR A 247 2.10 -1.82 -18.44
N LEU A 248 2.40 -1.07 -17.37
CA LEU A 248 3.72 -0.45 -17.24
C LEU A 248 4.81 -1.47 -16.95
N GLU A 249 4.53 -2.51 -16.18
CA GLU A 249 5.50 -3.59 -15.97
C GLU A 249 5.78 -4.37 -17.27
N LEU A 250 4.76 -4.60 -18.10
CA LEU A 250 4.95 -5.13 -19.46
C LEU A 250 5.79 -4.19 -20.34
N ALA A 251 5.53 -2.88 -20.27
CA ALA A 251 6.33 -1.89 -20.97
C ALA A 251 7.81 -1.91 -20.51
N GLN A 252 8.06 -2.04 -19.21
CA GLN A 252 9.42 -2.14 -18.67
C GLN A 252 10.13 -3.43 -19.09
N LEU A 253 9.43 -4.57 -19.19
CA LEU A 253 9.98 -5.81 -19.72
C LEU A 253 10.43 -5.64 -21.18
N LEU A 254 9.62 -4.97 -22.00
CA LEU A 254 9.93 -4.70 -23.39
C LEU A 254 11.00 -3.62 -23.56
N TYR A 255 11.05 -2.66 -22.66
CA TYR A 255 12.11 -1.66 -22.62
C TYR A 255 13.49 -2.33 -22.45
N GLY A 256 13.61 -3.27 -21.52
CA GLY A 256 14.84 -4.06 -21.33
C GLY A 256 15.21 -4.96 -22.52
N GLN A 257 14.29 -5.14 -23.48
CA GLN A 257 14.49 -5.89 -24.72
C GLN A 257 14.60 -4.98 -25.95
N GLU A 258 14.60 -3.66 -25.75
CA GLU A 258 14.63 -2.64 -26.83
C GLU A 258 13.46 -2.79 -27.84
N THR A 259 12.33 -3.35 -27.38
CA THR A 259 11.14 -3.55 -28.23
C THR A 259 10.24 -2.32 -28.13
N TRP A 260 10.66 -1.24 -28.79
CA TRP A 260 10.13 0.12 -28.61
C TRP A 260 8.65 0.28 -28.97
N ASP A 261 8.19 -0.34 -30.05
CA ASP A 261 6.76 -0.27 -30.41
C ASP A 261 5.88 -0.95 -29.36
N GLY A 262 6.37 -2.02 -28.73
CA GLY A 262 5.71 -2.65 -27.60
C GLY A 262 5.65 -1.75 -26.37
N VAL A 263 6.74 -1.03 -26.06
CA VAL A 263 6.77 -0.01 -24.99
C VAL A 263 5.72 1.06 -25.26
N LEU A 264 5.63 1.57 -26.49
CA LEU A 264 4.63 2.56 -26.88
C LEU A 264 3.20 2.03 -26.75
N TYR A 265 2.97 0.78 -27.14
CA TYR A 265 1.65 0.15 -27.03
C TYR A 265 1.20 0.07 -25.56
N PHE A 266 1.98 -0.57 -24.68
CA PHE A 266 1.57 -0.81 -23.30
C PHE A 266 1.51 0.47 -22.46
N THR A 267 2.43 1.41 -22.66
CA THR A 267 2.32 2.72 -22.01
C THR A 267 1.10 3.50 -22.50
N GLY A 268 0.75 3.35 -23.77
CA GLY A 268 -0.47 3.91 -24.36
C GLY A 268 -1.74 3.34 -23.72
N GLU A 269 -1.81 2.01 -23.50
CA GLU A 269 -2.93 1.37 -22.79
C GLU A 269 -3.02 1.85 -21.33
N ALA A 270 -1.88 1.93 -20.62
CA ALA A 270 -1.86 2.47 -19.27
C ALA A 270 -2.44 3.89 -19.18
N LEU A 271 -2.03 4.79 -20.09
CA LEU A 271 -2.46 6.19 -20.08
C LEU A 271 -3.93 6.42 -20.46
N LYS A 272 -4.62 5.43 -21.05
CA LYS A 272 -6.08 5.48 -21.24
C LYS A 272 -6.84 5.38 -19.93
N ILE A 273 -6.24 4.83 -18.88
CA ILE A 273 -6.84 4.71 -17.54
C ILE A 273 -6.64 6.04 -16.83
N LEU A 274 -7.70 6.83 -16.67
CA LEU A 274 -7.63 8.20 -16.16
C LEU A 274 -7.85 8.31 -14.66
N GLN A 275 -8.50 7.32 -14.03
CA GLN A 275 -8.85 7.36 -12.62
C GLN A 275 -7.96 6.42 -11.82
N ARG A 276 -7.23 6.98 -10.85
CA ARG A 276 -6.43 6.20 -9.90
C ARG A 276 -7.36 5.49 -8.92
N PRO A 277 -7.31 4.14 -8.83
CA PRO A 277 -8.12 3.43 -7.85
C PRO A 277 -7.62 3.71 -6.42
N ARG A 278 -8.57 3.83 -5.49
CA ARG A 278 -8.28 4.02 -4.05
C ARG A 278 -8.05 2.67 -3.39
N THR A 279 -6.93 2.06 -3.70
CA THR A 279 -6.52 0.76 -3.16
C THR A 279 -5.04 0.79 -2.81
N TYR A 280 -4.63 0.00 -1.81
CA TYR A 280 -3.22 -0.13 -1.44
C TYR A 280 -2.36 -0.85 -2.50
N ILE A 281 -2.99 -1.44 -3.51
CA ILE A 281 -2.33 -2.06 -4.67
C ILE A 281 -1.84 -1.00 -5.67
N SER A 282 -2.46 0.20 -5.68
CA SER A 282 -2.06 1.26 -6.61
C SER A 282 -0.71 1.85 -6.22
N GLU A 283 0.27 1.71 -7.11
CA GLU A 283 1.65 2.18 -6.91
C GLU A 283 1.87 3.54 -7.58
N SER A 284 2.58 4.46 -6.89
CA SER A 284 2.75 5.84 -7.35
C SER A 284 3.47 5.94 -8.69
N TYR A 285 4.45 5.06 -8.97
CA TYR A 285 5.18 5.09 -10.24
C TYR A 285 4.26 5.01 -11.48
N ALA A 286 3.11 4.34 -11.35
CA ALA A 286 2.17 4.20 -12.46
C ALA A 286 1.40 5.50 -12.77
N TRP A 287 1.43 6.46 -11.85
CA TRP A 287 0.70 7.72 -11.90
C TRP A 287 1.62 8.94 -11.93
N GLY A 288 2.94 8.73 -11.85
CA GLY A 288 3.99 9.74 -11.95
C GLY A 288 4.55 9.89 -13.36
N SER A 289 5.83 10.23 -13.44
CA SER A 289 6.56 10.50 -14.68
C SER A 289 6.84 9.27 -15.53
N LEU A 290 6.94 8.08 -14.92
CA LEU A 290 7.41 6.86 -15.59
C LEU A 290 6.70 6.52 -16.91
N PRO A 291 5.35 6.55 -17.04
CA PRO A 291 4.69 6.25 -18.29
C PRO A 291 5.17 7.14 -19.44
N HIS A 292 5.34 8.44 -19.17
CA HIS A 292 5.77 9.44 -20.14
C HIS A 292 7.26 9.33 -20.46
N ASP A 293 8.09 9.04 -19.46
CA ASP A 293 9.52 8.83 -19.63
C ASP A 293 9.82 7.62 -20.53
N LEU A 294 9.16 6.47 -20.27
CA LEU A 294 9.27 5.28 -21.12
C LEU A 294 8.86 5.58 -22.58
N ARG A 295 7.79 6.35 -22.78
CA ARG A 295 7.34 6.76 -24.11
C ARG A 295 8.32 7.70 -24.78
N ALA A 296 8.89 8.65 -24.06
CA ALA A 296 9.89 9.57 -24.61
C ALA A 296 11.09 8.82 -25.16
N VAL A 297 11.62 7.85 -24.39
CA VAL A 297 12.74 7.01 -24.84
C VAL A 297 12.34 6.16 -26.05
N ALA A 298 11.16 5.52 -26.04
CA ALA A 298 10.70 4.69 -27.13
C ALA A 298 10.46 5.50 -28.42
N PHE A 299 9.91 6.70 -28.34
CA PHE A 299 9.78 7.61 -29.49
C PHE A 299 11.13 8.06 -30.03
N TYR A 300 12.10 8.33 -29.13
CA TYR A 300 13.47 8.67 -29.55
C TYR A 300 14.09 7.54 -30.39
N HIS A 301 14.05 6.31 -29.90
CA HIS A 301 14.62 5.14 -30.60
C HIS A 301 13.89 4.78 -31.90
N THR A 302 12.63 5.18 -32.04
CA THR A 302 11.86 5.01 -33.28
C THR A 302 11.94 6.22 -34.23
N GLY A 303 12.82 7.19 -33.94
CA GLY A 303 13.06 8.38 -34.79
C GLY A 303 11.96 9.44 -34.70
N ARG A 304 11.03 9.34 -33.79
CA ARG A 304 9.88 10.25 -33.63
C ARG A 304 10.21 11.39 -32.66
N LEU A 305 11.23 12.20 -33.00
CA LEU A 305 11.86 13.16 -32.08
C LEU A 305 10.90 14.19 -31.49
N ARG A 306 9.91 14.69 -32.26
CA ARG A 306 8.91 15.62 -31.75
C ARG A 306 8.05 15.00 -30.65
N GLN A 307 7.56 13.78 -30.89
CA GLN A 307 6.78 13.05 -29.90
C GLN A 307 7.61 12.67 -28.67
N ALA A 308 8.88 12.33 -28.87
CA ALA A 308 9.83 12.10 -27.77
C ALA A 308 9.95 13.33 -26.86
N LEU A 309 10.12 14.53 -27.45
CA LEU A 309 10.21 15.77 -26.72
C LEU A 309 8.91 16.07 -25.94
N GLU A 310 7.75 15.95 -26.59
CA GLU A 310 6.44 16.16 -25.95
C GLU A 310 6.25 15.26 -24.70
N GLU A 311 6.60 13.99 -24.81
CA GLU A 311 6.47 13.06 -23.68
C GLU A 311 7.54 13.33 -22.61
N ALA A 312 8.76 13.70 -22.96
CA ALA A 312 9.79 14.08 -22.00
C ALA A 312 9.40 15.35 -21.21
N GLU A 313 8.80 16.34 -21.86
CA GLU A 313 8.30 17.54 -21.19
C GLU A 313 7.14 17.21 -20.22
N ARG A 314 6.25 16.27 -20.59
CA ARG A 314 5.20 15.78 -19.68
C ARG A 314 5.78 15.06 -18.47
N ALA A 315 6.78 14.20 -18.68
CA ALA A 315 7.48 13.52 -17.58
C ALA A 315 8.12 14.54 -16.62
N LEU A 316 8.84 15.52 -17.17
CA LEU A 316 9.48 16.58 -16.38
C LEU A 316 8.46 17.45 -15.63
N ALA A 317 7.30 17.72 -16.22
CA ALA A 317 6.24 18.49 -15.56
C ALA A 317 5.67 17.78 -14.32
N LEU A 318 5.67 16.43 -14.32
CA LEU A 318 5.24 15.61 -13.17
C LEU A 318 6.32 15.50 -12.09
N GLU A 319 7.60 15.52 -12.46
CA GLU A 319 8.73 15.46 -11.53
C GLU A 319 9.78 16.54 -11.86
N PRO A 320 9.49 17.80 -11.55
CA PRO A 320 10.36 18.92 -11.96
C PRO A 320 11.75 18.93 -11.29
N SER A 321 11.91 18.20 -10.19
CA SER A 321 13.18 18.08 -9.46
C SER A 321 14.12 17.00 -10.00
N ASP A 322 13.65 16.11 -10.88
CA ASP A 322 14.47 15.04 -11.46
C ASP A 322 15.45 15.61 -12.50
N GLN A 323 16.76 15.56 -12.18
CA GLN A 323 17.82 16.06 -13.05
C GLN A 323 17.92 15.28 -14.35
N ARG A 324 17.71 13.95 -14.32
CA ARG A 324 17.78 13.10 -15.50
C ARG A 324 16.68 13.45 -16.52
N LEU A 325 15.46 13.76 -16.04
CA LEU A 325 14.37 14.21 -16.92
C LEU A 325 14.66 15.57 -17.53
N ARG A 326 15.28 16.50 -16.78
CA ARG A 326 15.74 17.80 -17.32
C ARG A 326 16.75 17.60 -18.45
N ASP A 327 17.76 16.78 -18.21
CA ASP A 327 18.81 16.49 -19.18
C ASP A 327 18.24 15.85 -20.45
N ASN A 328 17.29 14.92 -20.31
CA ASN A 328 16.59 14.29 -21.43
C ASN A 328 15.85 15.34 -22.29
N VAL A 329 15.12 16.26 -21.68
CA VAL A 329 14.42 17.35 -22.39
C VAL A 329 15.40 18.23 -23.14
N GLU A 330 16.53 18.62 -22.52
CA GLU A 330 17.54 19.46 -23.18
C GLU A 330 18.16 18.77 -24.43
N VAL A 331 18.47 17.49 -24.31
CA VAL A 331 19.00 16.69 -25.43
C VAL A 331 17.98 16.62 -26.56
N LEU A 332 16.73 16.28 -26.23
CA LEU A 332 15.66 16.13 -27.22
C LEU A 332 15.31 17.46 -27.90
N ARG A 333 15.36 18.60 -27.21
CA ARG A 333 15.17 19.93 -27.81
C ARG A 333 16.22 20.26 -28.87
N LYS A 334 17.49 19.93 -28.59
CA LYS A 334 18.57 20.12 -29.56
C LYS A 334 18.38 19.26 -30.81
N LEU A 335 17.94 18.01 -30.63
CA LEU A 335 17.74 17.07 -31.72
C LEU A 335 16.46 17.35 -32.52
N ALA A 336 15.40 17.82 -31.91
CA ALA A 336 14.13 18.12 -32.58
C ALA A 336 14.11 19.49 -33.26
N GLY A 337 15.03 20.39 -32.92
CA GLY A 337 15.20 21.72 -33.52
C GLY A 337 16.26 21.77 -34.63
N SER A 338 16.97 20.68 -34.85
CA SER A 338 17.91 20.47 -35.98
C SER A 338 17.21 19.75 -37.11
#